data_c1a5581244d6a5caaea020bad18d66ad
#
_entry.id   c1a5581244d6a5caaea020bad18d66ad
#
_cell.length_a   1.000
_cell.length_b   1.000
_cell.length_c   1.000
_cell.angle_alpha   90.00
_cell.angle_beta   90.00
_cell.angle_gamma   90.00
#
_symmetry.space_group_name_H-M   'P 1'
#
loop_
_entity.id
_entity.type
_entity.pdbx_description
1 polymer ?
#
loop_
_entity_poly.entity_id
_entity_poly.type
_entity_poly.pdbx_seq_one_letter_code
_entity_poly.pdbx_strand_id
1 'polypeptide(L)'
;WRAMRAHGVAEDFCTGQAGDWEKFEKWAETVPYTLRNPLYHWTHLELQRYFGITDILNADTAKKVYDETSALLQTKEYSVRGLLEKMNVKLICTTDDPVDNLQYHQQIKNDGWKVKVLPAFRPDKAMNVDDVNTFNNYLTSLEKAADVSISTYNDYLAALKKRHDFFVSNQCSVSDH
;
A
#
# COMPACT_ATOMS: atom_id res chain seq x y z
N TRP A 1 -13.34 0.53 6.43
CA TRP A 1 -14.69 0.65 5.83
C TRP A 1 -15.70 -0.36 6.39
N ARG A 2 -15.32 -1.64 6.66
CA ARG A 2 -16.27 -2.65 7.16
C ARG A 2 -16.96 -2.25 8.46
N ALA A 3 -16.23 -1.67 9.41
CA ALA A 3 -16.80 -1.20 10.67
C ALA A 3 -17.80 -0.06 10.45
N MET A 4 -17.48 0.89 9.57
CA MET A 4 -18.38 1.99 9.21
C MET A 4 -19.66 1.47 8.55
N ARG A 5 -19.55 0.55 7.59
CA ARG A 5 -20.72 -0.10 6.96
C ARG A 5 -21.57 -0.86 7.97
N ALA A 6 -20.94 -1.62 8.87
CA ALA A 6 -21.65 -2.34 9.94
C ALA A 6 -22.36 -1.39 10.91
N HIS A 7 -21.87 -0.16 11.07
CA HIS A 7 -22.48 0.89 11.86
C HIS A 7 -23.57 1.67 11.10
N GLY A 8 -23.85 1.34 9.84
CA GLY A 8 -24.88 1.98 9.02
C GLY A 8 -24.44 3.26 8.31
N VAL A 9 -23.14 3.52 8.24
CA VAL A 9 -22.61 4.68 7.49
C VAL A 9 -22.79 4.44 5.99
N ALA A 10 -23.36 5.46 5.30
CA ALA A 10 -23.58 5.41 3.86
C ALA A 10 -22.26 5.30 3.08
N GLU A 11 -22.31 4.63 1.91
CA GLU A 11 -21.12 4.30 1.11
C GLU A 11 -20.35 5.54 0.65
N ASP A 12 -21.02 6.67 0.45
CA ASP A 12 -20.37 7.94 0.07
C ASP A 12 -19.29 8.37 1.07
N PHE A 13 -19.51 8.10 2.37
CA PHE A 13 -18.55 8.38 3.44
C PHE A 13 -17.54 7.24 3.67
N CYS A 14 -17.69 6.09 3.00
CA CYS A 14 -16.74 4.99 3.04
C CYS A 14 -15.76 5.08 1.87
N THR A 15 -16.18 4.69 0.68
CA THR A 15 -15.37 4.65 -0.54
C THR A 15 -15.89 5.58 -1.63
N GLY A 16 -17.00 6.28 -1.41
CA GLY A 16 -17.62 7.20 -2.36
C GLY A 16 -16.97 8.59 -2.40
N GLN A 17 -17.75 9.60 -2.81
CA GLN A 17 -17.25 10.92 -3.20
C GLN A 17 -17.24 11.97 -2.08
N ALA A 18 -17.68 11.64 -0.86
CA ALA A 18 -17.61 12.57 0.27
C ALA A 18 -16.18 13.08 0.51
N GLY A 19 -16.05 14.30 1.01
CA GLY A 19 -14.78 14.93 1.31
C GLY A 19 -14.01 14.23 2.45
N ASP A 20 -12.72 14.51 2.56
CA ASP A 20 -11.85 13.86 3.56
C ASP A 20 -12.31 14.14 5.00
N TRP A 21 -12.72 15.37 5.28
CA TRP A 21 -13.28 15.72 6.59
C TRP A 21 -14.54 14.93 6.91
N GLU A 22 -15.49 14.86 5.98
CA GLU A 22 -16.76 14.16 6.18
C GLU A 22 -16.54 12.65 6.41
N LYS A 23 -15.60 12.05 5.68
CA LYS A 23 -15.18 10.66 5.87
C LYS A 23 -14.54 10.44 7.24
N PHE A 24 -13.66 11.35 7.65
CA PHE A 24 -13.01 11.28 8.95
C PHE A 24 -14.01 11.46 10.11
N GLU A 25 -14.93 12.41 9.99
CA GLU A 25 -16.00 12.62 10.97
C GLU A 25 -16.83 11.35 11.19
N LYS A 26 -17.26 10.70 10.09
CA LYS A 26 -18.00 9.43 10.17
C LYS A 26 -17.17 8.28 10.74
N TRP A 27 -15.87 8.28 10.51
CA TRP A 27 -14.98 7.36 11.20
C TRP A 27 -14.90 7.65 12.71
N ALA A 28 -14.74 8.90 13.09
CA ALA A 28 -14.70 9.30 14.50
C ALA A 28 -16.00 8.96 15.25
N GLU A 29 -17.17 9.15 14.63
CA GLU A 29 -18.46 8.71 15.15
C GLU A 29 -18.52 7.17 15.32
N THR A 30 -17.85 6.41 14.44
CA THR A 30 -17.87 4.95 14.46
C THR A 30 -16.93 4.35 15.51
N VAL A 31 -15.80 4.99 15.78
CA VAL A 31 -14.73 4.46 16.66
C VAL A 31 -15.22 4.00 18.02
N PRO A 32 -16.08 4.73 18.77
CA PRO A 32 -16.58 4.28 20.08
C PRO A 32 -17.31 2.93 20.04
N TYR A 33 -17.94 2.61 18.92
CA TYR A 33 -18.67 1.35 18.72
C TYR A 33 -17.76 0.18 18.35
N THR A 34 -16.47 0.45 18.12
CA THR A 34 -15.45 -0.58 17.84
C THR A 34 -14.75 -1.07 19.12
N LEU A 35 -15.24 -0.72 20.30
CA LEU A 35 -14.72 -1.22 21.58
C LEU A 35 -14.70 -2.77 21.56
N ARG A 36 -13.58 -3.36 21.97
CA ARG A 36 -13.23 -4.79 21.84
C ARG A 36 -12.80 -5.25 20.43
N ASN A 37 -12.81 -4.37 19.42
CA ASN A 37 -12.20 -4.63 18.14
C ASN A 37 -10.77 -4.03 18.12
N PRO A 38 -9.78 -4.66 17.50
CA PRO A 38 -8.43 -4.09 17.37
C PRO A 38 -8.41 -2.65 16.79
N LEU A 39 -9.37 -2.29 15.95
CA LEU A 39 -9.48 -0.94 15.37
C LEU A 39 -9.55 0.16 16.44
N TYR A 40 -10.25 -0.08 17.57
CA TYR A 40 -10.29 0.90 18.65
C TYR A 40 -8.90 1.17 19.23
N HIS A 41 -8.15 0.11 19.50
CA HIS A 41 -6.80 0.24 20.04
C HIS A 41 -5.83 0.83 19.02
N TRP A 42 -5.88 0.37 17.78
CA TRP A 42 -4.97 0.84 16.74
C TRP A 42 -5.16 2.31 16.43
N THR A 43 -6.41 2.77 16.30
CA THR A 43 -6.70 4.20 16.07
C THR A 43 -6.08 5.09 17.15
N HIS A 44 -6.31 4.78 18.43
CA HIS A 44 -5.76 5.58 19.53
C HIS A 44 -4.25 5.40 19.69
N LEU A 45 -3.72 4.21 19.42
CA LEU A 45 -2.29 3.95 19.46
C LEU A 45 -1.53 4.73 18.39
N GLU A 46 -2.08 4.81 17.17
CA GLU A 46 -1.52 5.62 16.08
C GLU A 46 -1.55 7.11 16.40
N LEU A 47 -2.70 7.62 16.89
CA LEU A 47 -2.82 9.01 17.32
C LEU A 47 -1.80 9.36 18.40
N GLN A 48 -1.66 8.51 19.41
CA GLN A 48 -0.72 8.75 20.51
C GLN A 48 0.75 8.64 20.08
N ARG A 49 1.12 7.57 19.40
CA ARG A 49 2.52 7.28 19.08
C ARG A 49 3.13 8.21 18.04
N TYR A 50 2.34 8.53 17.03
CA TYR A 50 2.87 9.28 15.89
C TYR A 50 2.51 10.75 15.93
N PHE A 51 1.33 11.10 16.45
CA PHE A 51 0.85 12.47 16.49
C PHE A 51 0.87 13.10 17.90
N GLY A 52 1.12 12.32 18.95
CA GLY A 52 1.14 12.82 20.33
C GLY A 52 -0.26 13.14 20.88
N ILE A 53 -1.32 12.71 20.20
CA ILE A 53 -2.71 12.97 20.59
C ILE A 53 -3.18 11.88 21.56
N THR A 54 -3.61 12.27 22.75
CA THR A 54 -4.10 11.36 23.78
C THR A 54 -5.62 11.41 23.97
N ASP A 55 -6.30 12.30 23.25
CA ASP A 55 -7.75 12.38 23.24
C ASP A 55 -8.36 11.08 22.69
N ILE A 56 -9.48 10.66 23.30
CA ILE A 56 -10.28 9.57 22.74
C ILE A 56 -11.03 10.09 21.53
N LEU A 57 -10.87 9.43 20.39
CA LEU A 57 -11.53 9.81 19.16
C LEU A 57 -13.02 9.47 19.21
N ASN A 58 -13.84 10.48 19.07
CA ASN A 58 -15.30 10.41 18.98
C ASN A 58 -15.84 11.64 18.23
N ALA A 59 -17.15 11.79 18.11
CA ALA A 59 -17.77 12.93 17.43
C ALA A 59 -17.33 14.29 17.99
N ASP A 60 -17.19 14.42 19.33
CA ASP A 60 -16.87 15.69 20.00
C ASP A 60 -15.42 16.11 19.78
N THR A 61 -14.50 15.14 19.67
CA THR A 61 -13.06 15.38 19.50
C THR A 61 -12.62 15.36 18.04
N ALA A 62 -13.47 14.90 17.12
CA ALA A 62 -13.14 14.67 15.71
C ALA A 62 -12.51 15.89 15.04
N LYS A 63 -13.12 17.07 15.19
CA LYS A 63 -12.63 18.28 14.53
C LYS A 63 -11.24 18.69 15.01
N LYS A 64 -11.01 18.67 16.31
CA LYS A 64 -9.72 18.97 16.92
C LYS A 64 -8.64 18.01 16.38
N VAL A 65 -8.91 16.71 16.45
CA VAL A 65 -7.97 15.67 16.02
C VAL A 65 -7.65 15.80 14.53
N TYR A 66 -8.69 16.05 13.69
CA TYR A 66 -8.52 16.24 12.26
C TYR A 66 -7.61 17.42 11.93
N ASP A 67 -7.84 18.58 12.56
CA ASP A 67 -7.08 19.79 12.31
C ASP A 67 -5.62 19.63 12.77
N GLU A 68 -5.38 19.08 13.96
CA GLU A 68 -4.04 18.85 14.49
C GLU A 68 -3.26 17.86 13.62
N THR A 69 -3.85 16.72 13.26
CA THR A 69 -3.18 15.73 12.41
C THR A 69 -2.95 16.25 11.00
N SER A 70 -3.92 16.97 10.43
CA SER A 70 -3.79 17.58 9.09
C SER A 70 -2.66 18.62 9.06
N ALA A 71 -2.52 19.45 10.10
CA ALA A 71 -1.45 20.42 10.20
C ALA A 71 -0.08 19.74 10.27
N LEU A 72 0.05 18.68 11.06
CA LEU A 72 1.29 17.90 11.17
C LEU A 72 1.67 17.23 9.85
N LEU A 73 0.70 16.63 9.15
CA LEU A 73 0.90 15.95 7.87
C LEU A 73 1.38 16.88 6.73
N GLN A 74 1.23 18.20 6.87
CA GLN A 74 1.81 19.17 5.92
C GLN A 74 3.30 19.44 6.17
N THR A 75 3.87 18.93 7.25
CA THR A 75 5.28 19.15 7.57
C THR A 75 6.18 18.08 6.96
N LYS A 76 7.46 18.42 6.74
CA LYS A 76 8.45 17.48 6.21
C LYS A 76 8.63 16.25 7.11
N GLU A 77 8.55 16.43 8.42
CA GLU A 77 8.69 15.36 9.41
C GLU A 77 7.60 14.29 9.27
N TYR A 78 6.41 14.69 8.84
CA TYR A 78 5.26 13.79 8.62
C TYR A 78 5.04 13.43 7.13
N SER A 79 6.02 13.72 6.27
CA SER A 79 6.03 13.12 4.92
C SER A 79 6.12 11.59 5.02
N VAL A 80 5.79 10.86 3.95
CA VAL A 80 5.91 9.39 3.92
C VAL A 80 7.28 8.93 4.40
N ARG A 81 8.37 9.53 3.90
CA ARG A 81 9.73 9.19 4.34
C ARG A 81 9.97 9.55 5.81
N GLY A 82 9.49 10.70 6.26
CA GLY A 82 9.59 11.14 7.65
C GLY A 82 8.87 10.20 8.61
N LEU A 83 7.64 9.80 8.31
CA LEU A 83 6.89 8.84 9.12
C LEU A 83 7.57 7.47 9.20
N LEU A 84 8.08 6.94 8.09
CA LEU A 84 8.80 5.67 8.08
C LEU A 84 10.09 5.73 8.91
N GLU A 85 10.78 6.86 8.90
CA GLU A 85 11.94 7.10 9.77
C GLU A 85 11.56 7.20 11.25
N LYS A 86 10.47 7.91 11.56
CA LYS A 86 9.90 8.01 12.92
C LYS A 86 9.47 6.66 13.47
N MET A 87 8.93 5.79 12.61
CA MET A 87 8.60 4.40 12.92
C MET A 87 9.83 3.47 13.00
N ASN A 88 11.04 3.99 12.78
CA ASN A 88 12.30 3.23 12.78
C ASN A 88 12.31 2.08 11.75
N VAL A 89 11.61 2.24 10.63
CA VAL A 89 11.63 1.27 9.53
C VAL A 89 13.03 1.19 8.94
N LYS A 90 13.54 -0.01 8.69
CA LYS A 90 14.87 -0.27 8.12
C LYS A 90 14.79 -0.77 6.68
N LEU A 91 13.75 -1.53 6.40
CA LEU A 91 13.56 -2.19 5.12
C LEU A 91 12.06 -2.22 4.80
N ILE A 92 11.73 -1.98 3.55
CA ILE A 92 10.41 -2.16 2.96
C ILE A 92 10.55 -3.13 1.80
N CYS A 93 9.72 -4.16 1.75
CA CYS A 93 9.50 -4.95 0.54
C CYS A 93 8.16 -4.53 -0.06
N THR A 94 8.19 -4.09 -1.30
CA THR A 94 6.99 -3.76 -2.06
C THR A 94 6.40 -5.03 -2.69
N THR A 95 5.25 -4.91 -3.33
CA THR A 95 4.61 -6.01 -4.04
C THR A 95 4.59 -5.66 -5.52
N ASP A 96 5.42 -6.33 -6.31
CA ASP A 96 5.70 -5.94 -7.68
C ASP A 96 5.41 -7.08 -8.67
N ASP A 97 4.78 -6.71 -9.78
CA ASP A 97 4.45 -7.66 -10.83
C ASP A 97 5.70 -7.99 -11.68
N PRO A 98 5.87 -9.22 -12.21
CA PRO A 98 6.97 -9.58 -13.11
C PRO A 98 7.24 -8.61 -14.25
N VAL A 99 6.22 -7.89 -14.74
CA VAL A 99 6.39 -6.92 -15.85
C VAL A 99 6.86 -5.53 -15.39
N ASP A 100 6.95 -5.26 -14.09
CA ASP A 100 7.38 -3.96 -13.57
C ASP A 100 8.84 -3.68 -13.85
N ASN A 101 9.13 -2.44 -14.26
CA ASN A 101 10.49 -2.02 -14.61
C ASN A 101 11.36 -1.62 -13.41
N LEU A 102 10.78 -1.57 -12.20
CA LEU A 102 11.43 -1.23 -10.93
C LEU A 102 12.16 0.13 -10.92
N GLN A 103 11.76 1.06 -11.79
CA GLN A 103 12.42 2.37 -11.92
C GLN A 103 12.40 3.17 -10.62
N TYR A 104 11.31 3.10 -9.86
CA TYR A 104 11.18 3.82 -8.59
C TYR A 104 12.08 3.25 -7.49
N HIS A 105 12.29 1.94 -7.48
CA HIS A 105 13.27 1.30 -6.58
C HIS A 105 14.68 1.81 -6.85
N GLN A 106 15.05 1.91 -8.14
CA GLN A 106 16.34 2.44 -8.56
C GLN A 106 16.50 3.93 -8.21
N GLN A 107 15.44 4.74 -8.41
CA GLN A 107 15.45 6.14 -8.01
C GLN A 107 15.63 6.31 -6.50
N ILE A 108 14.86 5.60 -5.68
CA ILE A 108 14.96 5.66 -4.22
C ILE A 108 16.36 5.22 -3.74
N LYS A 109 16.92 4.19 -4.37
CA LYS A 109 18.28 3.74 -4.07
C LYS A 109 19.32 4.83 -4.39
N ASN A 110 19.15 5.52 -5.53
CA ASN A 110 20.06 6.59 -5.97
C ASN A 110 19.93 7.85 -5.11
N ASP A 111 18.76 8.10 -4.51
CA ASP A 111 18.54 9.20 -3.55
C ASP A 111 19.36 9.02 -2.27
N GLY A 112 19.93 7.84 -2.01
CA GLY A 112 20.70 7.56 -0.79
C GLY A 112 19.86 7.54 0.48
N TRP A 113 18.54 7.33 0.37
CA TRP A 113 17.69 7.25 1.55
C TRP A 113 18.06 6.05 2.44
N LYS A 114 18.10 6.26 3.74
CA LYS A 114 18.58 5.25 4.72
C LYS A 114 17.68 4.01 4.84
N VAL A 115 16.38 4.14 4.51
CA VAL A 115 15.44 3.02 4.48
C VAL A 115 15.56 2.33 3.12
N LYS A 116 15.87 1.05 3.15
CA LYS A 116 15.93 0.25 1.90
C LYS A 116 14.51 -0.06 1.41
N VAL A 117 14.28 0.15 0.12
CA VAL A 117 13.04 -0.25 -0.56
C VAL A 117 13.41 -1.26 -1.63
N LEU A 118 13.02 -2.50 -1.42
CA LEU A 118 13.34 -3.63 -2.28
C LEU A 118 12.08 -4.24 -2.89
N PRO A 119 12.15 -4.74 -4.12
CA PRO A 119 11.01 -5.40 -4.73
C PRO A 119 10.76 -6.79 -4.14
N ALA A 120 9.49 -7.22 -4.11
CA ALA A 120 9.11 -8.61 -3.96
C ALA A 120 8.48 -9.10 -5.27
N PHE A 121 8.86 -10.30 -5.71
CA PHE A 121 8.35 -10.89 -6.95
C PHE A 121 6.99 -11.51 -6.71
N ARG A 122 5.92 -10.89 -7.25
CA ARG A 122 4.53 -11.36 -7.11
C ARG A 122 3.95 -11.74 -8.48
N PRO A 123 3.94 -13.02 -8.84
CA PRO A 123 3.50 -13.47 -10.17
C PRO A 123 1.99 -13.77 -10.27
N ASP A 124 1.12 -13.18 -9.45
CA ASP A 124 -0.31 -13.49 -9.39
C ASP A 124 -1.00 -13.35 -10.76
N LYS A 125 -0.70 -12.28 -11.51
CA LYS A 125 -1.27 -12.08 -12.85
C LYS A 125 -0.80 -13.11 -13.86
N ALA A 126 0.39 -13.66 -13.65
CA ALA A 126 0.92 -14.74 -14.47
C ALA A 126 0.13 -16.05 -14.31
N MET A 127 -0.60 -16.21 -13.20
CA MET A 127 -1.43 -17.38 -12.91
C MET A 127 -2.92 -17.14 -13.13
N ASN A 128 -3.33 -15.91 -13.42
CA ASN A 128 -4.73 -15.56 -13.62
C ASN A 128 -5.19 -15.90 -15.05
N VAL A 129 -5.62 -17.13 -15.23
CA VAL A 129 -6.05 -17.71 -16.52
C VAL A 129 -7.57 -17.72 -16.71
N ASP A 130 -8.34 -17.18 -15.79
CA ASP A 130 -9.81 -17.24 -15.80
C ASP A 130 -10.41 -16.45 -16.98
N ASP A 131 -9.77 -15.37 -17.40
CA ASP A 131 -10.17 -14.61 -18.59
C ASP A 131 -9.05 -14.62 -19.65
N VAL A 132 -9.35 -15.24 -20.78
CA VAL A 132 -8.39 -15.45 -21.88
C VAL A 132 -7.85 -14.14 -22.45
N ASN A 133 -8.70 -13.10 -22.56
CA ASN A 133 -8.28 -11.83 -23.13
C ASN A 133 -7.32 -11.10 -22.18
N THR A 134 -7.66 -11.06 -20.90
CA THR A 134 -6.80 -10.48 -19.86
C THR A 134 -5.47 -11.20 -19.79
N PHE A 135 -5.47 -12.54 -19.84
CA PHE A 135 -4.23 -13.33 -19.84
C PHE A 135 -3.37 -13.08 -21.09
N ASN A 136 -3.97 -13.04 -22.29
CA ASN A 136 -3.24 -12.76 -23.51
C ASN A 136 -2.61 -11.34 -23.52
N ASN A 137 -3.33 -10.35 -22.98
CA ASN A 137 -2.78 -9.00 -22.79
C ASN A 137 -1.59 -9.01 -21.81
N TYR A 138 -1.66 -9.83 -20.77
CA TYR A 138 -0.56 -10.01 -19.83
C TYR A 138 0.65 -10.68 -20.51
N LEU A 139 0.43 -11.73 -21.33
CA LEU A 139 1.52 -12.37 -22.10
C LEU A 139 2.24 -11.35 -22.99
N THR A 140 1.50 -10.50 -23.72
CA THR A 140 2.10 -9.43 -24.52
C THR A 140 2.94 -8.46 -23.69
N SER A 141 2.49 -8.13 -22.48
CA SER A 141 3.25 -7.29 -21.57
C SER A 141 4.51 -7.97 -21.05
N LEU A 142 4.42 -9.27 -20.77
CA LEU A 142 5.53 -10.09 -20.32
C LEU A 142 6.59 -10.27 -21.42
N GLU A 143 6.17 -10.52 -22.67
CA GLU A 143 7.06 -10.57 -23.85
C GLU A 143 7.90 -9.29 -23.96
N LYS A 144 7.22 -8.14 -23.87
CA LYS A 144 7.87 -6.84 -23.94
C LYS A 144 8.83 -6.62 -22.76
N ALA A 145 8.41 -6.96 -21.53
CA ALA A 145 9.25 -6.76 -20.34
C ALA A 145 10.45 -7.69 -20.30
N ALA A 146 10.30 -8.93 -20.80
CA ALA A 146 11.34 -9.93 -20.85
C ALA A 146 12.19 -9.84 -22.13
N ASP A 147 11.76 -9.07 -23.14
CA ASP A 147 12.39 -9.03 -24.47
C ASP A 147 12.58 -10.45 -25.05
N VAL A 148 11.46 -11.16 -25.19
CA VAL A 148 11.37 -12.52 -25.78
C VAL A 148 9.99 -12.72 -26.41
N SER A 149 9.86 -13.65 -27.35
CA SER A 149 8.56 -14.09 -27.88
C SER A 149 8.08 -15.31 -27.10
N ILE A 150 6.79 -15.36 -26.80
CA ILE A 150 6.14 -16.46 -26.07
C ILE A 150 5.18 -17.18 -27.01
N SER A 151 5.60 -18.34 -27.52
CA SER A 151 4.78 -19.18 -28.40
C SER A 151 4.40 -20.51 -27.76
N THR A 152 5.14 -20.93 -26.75
CA THR A 152 4.94 -22.17 -26.01
C THR A 152 4.92 -21.94 -24.51
N TYR A 153 4.45 -22.93 -23.76
CA TYR A 153 4.53 -22.92 -22.30
C TYR A 153 5.98 -22.82 -21.79
N ASN A 154 6.92 -23.44 -22.49
CA ASN A 154 8.34 -23.35 -22.10
C ASN A 154 8.89 -21.94 -22.31
N ASP A 155 8.51 -21.24 -23.37
CA ASP A 155 8.88 -19.84 -23.59
C ASP A 155 8.30 -18.94 -22.48
N TYR A 156 7.07 -19.20 -22.07
CA TYR A 156 6.43 -18.50 -20.96
C TYR A 156 7.21 -18.66 -19.65
N LEU A 157 7.60 -19.89 -19.30
CA LEU A 157 8.43 -20.15 -18.12
C LEU A 157 9.80 -19.48 -18.22
N ALA A 158 10.41 -19.50 -19.41
CA ALA A 158 11.68 -18.83 -19.65
C ALA A 158 11.57 -17.31 -19.49
N ALA A 159 10.48 -16.70 -19.97
CA ALA A 159 10.20 -15.28 -19.78
C ALA A 159 10.05 -14.92 -18.30
N LEU A 160 9.26 -15.69 -17.54
CA LEU A 160 9.10 -15.49 -16.10
C LEU A 160 10.45 -15.64 -15.37
N LYS A 161 11.24 -16.65 -15.72
CA LYS A 161 12.58 -16.82 -15.15
C LYS A 161 13.48 -15.61 -15.45
N LYS A 162 13.50 -15.11 -16.68
CA LYS A 162 14.27 -13.91 -17.06
C LYS A 162 13.83 -12.69 -16.23
N ARG A 163 12.53 -12.53 -15.99
CA ARG A 163 12.02 -11.47 -15.13
C ARG A 163 12.41 -11.67 -13.67
N HIS A 164 12.33 -12.89 -13.16
CA HIS A 164 12.79 -13.21 -11.80
C HIS A 164 14.30 -12.88 -11.64
N ASP A 165 15.14 -13.25 -12.60
CA ASP A 165 16.57 -12.93 -12.57
C ASP A 165 16.81 -11.40 -12.59
N PHE A 166 16.00 -10.64 -13.33
CA PHE A 166 16.01 -9.17 -13.29
C PHE A 166 15.66 -8.63 -11.89
N PHE A 167 14.64 -9.19 -11.24
CA PHE A 167 14.28 -8.81 -9.87
C PHE A 167 15.41 -9.13 -8.89
N VAL A 168 16.03 -10.29 -8.99
CA VAL A 168 17.20 -10.68 -8.18
C VAL A 168 18.36 -9.69 -8.38
N SER A 169 18.62 -9.24 -9.59
CA SER A 169 19.65 -8.23 -9.87
C SER A 169 19.33 -6.88 -9.22
N ASN A 170 18.04 -6.60 -8.93
CA ASN A 170 17.57 -5.44 -8.19
C ASN A 170 17.39 -5.72 -6.68
N GLN A 171 18.06 -6.75 -6.15
CA GLN A 171 18.08 -7.12 -4.73
C GLN A 171 16.76 -7.71 -4.19
N CYS A 172 15.89 -8.19 -5.06
CA CYS A 172 14.75 -8.99 -4.67
C CYS A 172 15.24 -10.28 -4.01
N SER A 173 14.71 -10.58 -2.83
CA SER A 173 15.04 -11.81 -2.08
C SER A 173 13.80 -12.54 -1.55
N VAL A 174 12.61 -12.04 -1.88
CA VAL A 174 11.34 -12.63 -1.44
C VAL A 174 10.35 -12.71 -2.61
N SER A 175 9.52 -13.74 -2.55
CA SER A 175 8.37 -13.90 -3.44
C SER A 175 7.11 -13.89 -2.58
N ASP A 176 6.04 -13.34 -3.14
CA ASP A 176 4.75 -13.17 -2.48
C ASP A 176 3.61 -13.55 -3.43
N HIS A 177 2.40 -13.84 -2.91
CA HIS A 177 1.19 -14.18 -3.66
C HIS A 177 -0.07 -13.91 -2.86
#